data_84875ed1430b995d95e4457e3eb082fe
#
_entry.id   84875ed1430b995d95e4457e3eb082fe
#
_cell.length_a   1.000
_cell.length_b   1.000
_cell.length_c   1.000
_cell.angle_alpha   90.00
_cell.angle_beta   90.00
_cell.angle_gamma   90.00
#
_symmetry.space_group_name_H-M   'P 1'
#
loop_
_entity.id
_entity.type
_entity.pdbx_description
1 polymer ?
#
loop_
_entity_poly.entity_id
_entity_poly.type
_entity_poly.pdbx_seq_one_letter_code
_entity_poly.pdbx_strand_id
1 'polypeptide(L)'
;MQEVKGYLKERYPKTDISGDGQVVVIEFNHYTVELVPGFKQPDNRFKYPDTHDGGSWKYTDPLPEQEACKECNDNSNGIYFNFCHIIRKWRNEQGFKFGGLLIDTLVHEHFAKNNFYEKSSINDYFDILKNVLSYLGEQDKDRTYWYAIGSNQQVMNSDNGAFVDQANDALEIIDTAERDDDVPSALQKILGKEYPSEQLVLKEAAFATVFFDHTEQFIQDLFPLDIRYSLSLDCKVKQNGFRDRLLSVILRDRQILRHNKQLEFFIDKTDCPKPYSIYWKVRNVGFEAEHRNCIRGQIKKTDLQTQREHTDFRGDHFVECYLVKNNTCVARAHINVPIGVA
;
A
#
# COMPACT_ATOMS: atom_id res chain seq x y z
N MET A 1 3.84 -20.93 16.56
CA MET A 1 4.84 -19.86 16.40
C MET A 1 6.22 -20.40 16.01
N GLN A 2 6.86 -21.27 16.81
CA GLN A 2 8.22 -21.79 16.52
C GLN A 2 8.32 -22.57 15.23
N GLU A 3 7.33 -23.35 14.88
CA GLU A 3 7.26 -24.10 13.63
C GLU A 3 7.22 -23.17 12.42
N VAL A 4 6.33 -22.16 12.44
CA VAL A 4 6.23 -21.13 11.38
C VAL A 4 7.55 -20.37 11.24
N LYS A 5 8.18 -19.98 12.36
CA LYS A 5 9.51 -19.35 12.38
C LYS A 5 10.56 -20.28 11.73
N GLY A 6 10.52 -21.59 12.01
CA GLY A 6 11.43 -22.57 11.42
C GLY A 6 11.34 -22.60 9.90
N TYR A 7 10.13 -22.74 9.35
CA TYR A 7 9.89 -22.72 7.91
C TYR A 7 10.34 -21.41 7.25
N LEU A 8 10.08 -20.28 7.92
CA LEU A 8 10.49 -18.97 7.38
C LEU A 8 12.01 -18.82 7.38
N LYS A 9 12.72 -19.31 8.40
CA LYS A 9 14.20 -19.31 8.44
C LYS A 9 14.82 -20.18 7.35
N GLU A 10 14.23 -21.32 7.04
CA GLU A 10 14.66 -22.16 5.92
C GLU A 10 14.46 -21.42 4.57
N ARG A 11 13.35 -20.71 4.43
CA ARG A 11 13.03 -19.96 3.19
C ARG A 11 13.87 -18.70 3.02
N TYR A 12 14.16 -18.00 4.12
CA TYR A 12 14.89 -16.74 4.16
C TYR A 12 16.12 -16.83 5.07
N PRO A 13 17.15 -17.64 4.72
CA PRO A 13 18.26 -17.96 5.62
C PRO A 13 19.16 -16.78 5.99
N LYS A 14 19.08 -15.67 5.23
CA LYS A 14 19.86 -14.44 5.45
C LYS A 14 19.05 -13.30 6.09
N THR A 15 17.79 -13.54 6.40
CA THR A 15 16.87 -12.53 6.96
C THR A 15 16.74 -12.78 8.46
N ASP A 16 16.75 -11.74 9.25
CA ASP A 16 16.48 -11.87 10.68
C ASP A 16 14.99 -12.16 10.89
N ILE A 17 14.72 -13.27 11.61
CA ILE A 17 13.37 -13.74 11.87
C ILE A 17 13.28 -14.07 13.35
N SER A 18 12.45 -13.30 14.05
CA SER A 18 12.16 -13.48 15.47
C SER A 18 10.71 -13.87 15.69
N GLY A 19 10.35 -14.26 16.90
CA GLY A 19 8.96 -14.51 17.31
C GLY A 19 8.71 -13.72 18.56
N ASP A 20 7.62 -12.97 18.57
CA ASP A 20 7.18 -12.18 19.72
C ASP A 20 5.68 -12.37 19.94
N GLY A 21 5.34 -13.07 21.02
CA GLY A 21 3.96 -13.24 21.47
C GLY A 21 3.01 -13.78 20.40
N GLN A 22 2.40 -12.92 19.66
CA GLN A 22 1.35 -13.23 18.69
C GLN A 22 1.88 -13.33 17.26
N VAL A 23 3.08 -12.83 16.99
CA VAL A 23 3.61 -12.64 15.63
C VAL A 23 4.94 -13.36 15.41
N VAL A 24 5.22 -13.68 14.16
CA VAL A 24 6.57 -13.95 13.66
C VAL A 24 7.02 -12.71 12.90
N VAL A 25 8.07 -12.08 13.39
CA VAL A 25 8.65 -10.85 12.82
C VAL A 25 9.73 -11.22 11.81
N ILE A 26 9.63 -10.67 10.62
CA ILE A 26 10.59 -10.86 9.52
C ILE A 26 11.17 -9.48 9.20
N GLU A 27 12.45 -9.26 9.49
CA GLU A 27 13.12 -7.99 9.26
C GLU A 27 13.81 -7.96 7.91
N PHE A 28 13.23 -7.24 6.96
CA PHE A 28 13.86 -6.92 5.68
C PHE A 28 14.61 -5.58 5.77
N ASN A 29 15.50 -5.31 4.82
CA ASN A 29 16.37 -4.13 4.85
C ASN A 29 15.64 -2.77 4.97
N HIS A 30 14.40 -2.68 4.49
CA HIS A 30 13.66 -1.42 4.42
C HIS A 30 12.29 -1.47 5.09
N TYR A 31 11.84 -2.64 5.53
CA TYR A 31 10.56 -2.82 6.19
C TYR A 31 10.54 -4.12 7.00
N THR A 32 9.67 -4.17 7.97
CA THR A 32 9.40 -5.34 8.80
C THR A 32 8.04 -5.92 8.45
N VAL A 33 7.95 -7.23 8.41
CA VAL A 33 6.68 -7.96 8.22
C VAL A 33 6.37 -8.72 9.50
N GLU A 34 5.20 -8.47 10.07
CA GLU A 34 4.63 -9.22 11.17
C GLU A 34 3.62 -10.25 10.63
N LEU A 35 3.89 -11.51 10.84
CA LEU A 35 3.05 -12.61 10.40
C LEU A 35 2.34 -13.23 11.58
N VAL A 36 1.01 -13.16 11.59
CA VAL A 36 0.15 -13.82 12.58
C VAL A 36 -0.39 -15.11 11.98
N PRO A 37 -0.01 -16.30 12.49
CA PRO A 37 -0.60 -17.55 12.04
C PRO A 37 -2.05 -17.65 12.52
N GLY A 38 -3.00 -17.68 11.60
CA GLY A 38 -4.42 -17.75 11.90
C GLY A 38 -5.10 -19.02 11.39
N PHE A 39 -6.02 -19.55 12.14
CA PHE A 39 -6.84 -20.72 11.78
C PHE A 39 -8.27 -20.28 11.53
N LYS A 40 -8.71 -20.34 10.27
CA LYS A 40 -10.08 -19.98 9.90
C LYS A 40 -11.07 -20.89 10.60
N GLN A 41 -12.08 -20.28 11.20
CA GLN A 41 -13.14 -20.93 11.93
C GLN A 41 -14.40 -21.09 11.06
N PRO A 42 -15.37 -21.94 11.44
CA PRO A 42 -16.63 -22.11 10.70
C PRO A 42 -17.47 -20.84 10.60
N ASP A 43 -17.31 -19.91 11.53
CA ASP A 43 -17.99 -18.60 11.54
C ASP A 43 -17.24 -17.51 10.75
N ASN A 44 -16.23 -17.90 9.96
CA ASN A 44 -15.31 -17.06 9.16
C ASN A 44 -14.33 -16.22 9.96
N ARG A 45 -14.39 -16.16 11.28
CA ARG A 45 -13.36 -15.53 12.11
C ARG A 45 -12.05 -16.34 12.07
N PHE A 46 -10.97 -15.72 12.51
CA PHE A 46 -9.67 -16.39 12.62
C PHE A 46 -9.30 -16.53 14.10
N LYS A 47 -8.87 -17.74 14.47
CA LYS A 47 -8.32 -18.03 15.78
C LYS A 47 -6.80 -18.05 15.67
N TYR A 48 -6.11 -17.29 16.51
CA TYR A 48 -4.65 -17.18 16.49
C TYR A 48 -4.04 -17.34 17.88
N PRO A 49 -2.80 -17.86 17.99
CA PRO A 49 -2.14 -18.05 19.27
C PRO A 49 -1.56 -16.74 19.78
N ASP A 50 -1.67 -16.54 21.10
CA ASP A 50 -0.95 -15.52 21.85
C ASP A 50 -0.12 -16.25 22.91
N THR A 51 1.20 -16.10 22.86
CA THR A 51 2.11 -16.81 23.78
C THR A 51 2.46 -16.01 25.03
N HIS A 52 1.91 -14.82 25.22
CA HIS A 52 2.08 -14.04 26.43
C HIS A 52 1.32 -14.70 27.60
N ASP A 53 1.77 -14.43 28.82
CA ASP A 53 1.10 -14.78 30.08
C ASP A 53 0.70 -16.26 30.18
N GLY A 54 1.56 -17.16 29.73
CA GLY A 54 1.31 -18.61 29.77
C GLY A 54 0.55 -19.17 28.57
N GLY A 55 0.22 -18.34 27.62
CA GLY A 55 -0.39 -18.72 26.35
C GLY A 55 -1.92 -18.73 26.36
N SER A 56 -2.50 -18.19 25.31
CA SER A 56 -3.95 -18.14 25.07
C SER A 56 -4.27 -18.23 23.60
N TRP A 57 -5.56 -18.38 23.29
CA TRP A 57 -6.07 -18.28 21.94
C TRP A 57 -6.99 -17.07 21.82
N LYS A 58 -6.72 -16.22 20.85
CA LYS A 58 -7.53 -15.04 20.54
C LYS A 58 -8.27 -15.20 19.22
N TYR A 59 -9.26 -14.37 18.99
CA TYR A 59 -10.04 -14.32 17.75
C TYR A 59 -9.87 -12.95 17.11
N THR A 60 -9.89 -12.92 15.80
CA THR A 60 -9.93 -11.71 14.98
C THR A 60 -10.83 -11.92 13.77
N ASP A 61 -11.38 -10.84 13.25
CA ASP A 61 -12.33 -10.85 12.13
C ASP A 61 -11.94 -9.81 11.08
N PRO A 62 -10.81 -10.01 10.40
CA PRO A 62 -10.28 -9.01 9.45
C PRO A 62 -11.06 -8.95 8.13
N LEU A 63 -11.85 -9.96 7.77
CA LEU A 63 -12.54 -9.98 6.48
C LEU A 63 -13.66 -8.92 6.40
N PRO A 64 -14.58 -8.80 7.37
CA PRO A 64 -15.56 -7.72 7.39
C PRO A 64 -14.90 -6.32 7.48
N GLU A 65 -13.77 -6.20 8.17
CA GLU A 65 -13.00 -4.95 8.24
C GLU A 65 -12.48 -4.54 6.86
N GLN A 66 -11.87 -5.48 6.13
CA GLN A 66 -11.39 -5.24 4.77
C GLN A 66 -12.54 -4.91 3.79
N GLU A 67 -13.67 -5.62 3.89
CA GLU A 67 -14.84 -5.39 3.05
C GLU A 67 -15.43 -3.99 3.29
N ALA A 68 -15.60 -3.61 4.56
CA ALA A 68 -16.11 -2.30 4.92
C ALA A 68 -15.16 -1.16 4.51
N CYS A 69 -13.84 -1.35 4.64
CA CYS A 69 -12.84 -0.40 4.13
C CYS A 69 -12.93 -0.25 2.60
N LYS A 70 -13.08 -1.36 1.89
CA LYS A 70 -13.21 -1.35 0.42
C LYS A 70 -14.50 -0.65 -0.01
N GLU A 71 -15.63 -0.98 0.60
CA GLU A 71 -16.91 -0.34 0.32
C GLU A 71 -16.86 1.18 0.56
N CYS A 72 -16.27 1.60 1.68
CA CYS A 72 -16.07 3.02 1.96
C CYS A 72 -15.20 3.70 0.90
N ASN A 73 -14.13 3.03 0.47
CA ASN A 73 -13.24 3.56 -0.56
C ASN A 73 -13.94 3.68 -1.92
N ASP A 74 -14.73 2.67 -2.30
CA ASP A 74 -15.49 2.67 -3.55
C ASP A 74 -16.56 3.80 -3.52
N ASN A 75 -17.26 3.97 -2.40
CA ASN A 75 -18.25 5.05 -2.20
C ASN A 75 -17.64 6.44 -2.15
N SER A 76 -16.36 6.57 -1.81
CA SER A 76 -15.63 7.83 -1.76
C SER A 76 -14.72 8.07 -2.98
N ASN A 77 -14.91 7.34 -4.07
CA ASN A 77 -14.08 7.45 -5.28
C ASN A 77 -12.56 7.36 -5.01
N GLY A 78 -12.16 6.48 -4.10
CA GLY A 78 -10.75 6.26 -3.73
C GLY A 78 -10.20 7.19 -2.65
N ILE A 79 -10.94 8.18 -2.23
CA ILE A 79 -10.48 9.21 -1.27
C ILE A 79 -10.24 8.62 0.12
N TYR A 80 -11.06 7.68 0.57
CA TYR A 80 -10.93 7.09 1.90
C TYR A 80 -9.55 6.46 2.13
N PHE A 81 -9.05 5.62 1.24
CA PHE A 81 -7.72 5.03 1.40
C PHE A 81 -6.62 6.08 1.38
N ASN A 82 -6.74 7.11 0.55
CA ASN A 82 -5.78 8.20 0.53
C ASN A 82 -5.72 8.91 1.89
N PHE A 83 -6.87 9.17 2.51
CA PHE A 83 -6.91 9.78 3.84
C PHE A 83 -6.39 8.87 4.94
N CYS A 84 -6.68 7.57 4.88
CA CYS A 84 -6.04 6.60 5.79
C CYS A 84 -4.50 6.64 5.68
N HIS A 85 -3.95 6.82 4.47
CA HIS A 85 -2.51 6.98 4.26
C HIS A 85 -1.99 8.34 4.75
N ILE A 86 -2.70 9.44 4.49
CA ILE A 86 -2.32 10.77 4.95
C ILE A 86 -2.26 10.81 6.49
N ILE A 87 -3.25 10.26 7.18
CA ILE A 87 -3.26 10.19 8.64
C ILE A 87 -2.12 9.31 9.19
N ARG A 88 -1.78 8.20 8.50
CA ARG A 88 -0.60 7.39 8.86
C ARG A 88 0.70 8.15 8.64
N LYS A 89 0.82 8.91 7.55
CA LYS A 89 1.99 9.77 7.28
C LYS A 89 2.14 10.82 8.36
N TRP A 90 1.06 11.55 8.68
CA TRP A 90 1.02 12.51 9.76
C TRP A 90 1.47 11.91 11.10
N ARG A 91 0.89 10.80 11.52
CA ARG A 91 1.30 10.08 12.73
C ARG A 91 2.80 9.77 12.75
N ASN A 92 3.34 9.28 11.64
CA ASN A 92 4.75 8.90 11.53
C ASN A 92 5.67 10.12 11.60
N GLU A 93 5.31 11.23 10.94
CA GLU A 93 6.10 12.47 10.97
C GLU A 93 6.09 13.11 12.35
N GLN A 94 4.95 13.10 13.04
CA GLN A 94 4.84 13.67 14.38
C GLN A 94 5.34 12.71 15.47
N GLY A 95 5.66 11.46 15.13
CA GLY A 95 6.31 10.50 16.02
C GLY A 95 5.43 9.99 17.19
N PHE A 96 4.10 10.03 17.05
CA PHE A 96 3.19 9.51 18.06
C PHE A 96 2.59 8.16 17.67
N LYS A 97 2.01 7.46 18.65
CA LYS A 97 1.35 6.18 18.39
C LYS A 97 -0.12 6.41 18.06
N PHE A 98 -0.58 5.71 17.01
CA PHE A 98 -1.99 5.69 16.60
C PHE A 98 -2.22 4.41 15.79
N GLY A 99 -2.96 3.46 16.32
CA GLY A 99 -3.15 2.14 15.74
C GLY A 99 -3.77 2.19 14.34
N GLY A 100 -3.27 1.35 13.42
CA GLY A 100 -3.72 1.36 12.02
C GLY A 100 -5.22 1.10 11.87
N LEU A 101 -5.77 0.09 12.56
CA LEU A 101 -7.20 -0.21 12.52
C LEU A 101 -8.05 0.91 13.15
N LEU A 102 -7.52 1.61 14.17
CA LEU A 102 -8.21 2.75 14.75
C LEU A 102 -8.24 3.94 13.79
N ILE A 103 -7.18 4.18 13.04
CA ILE A 103 -7.16 5.18 11.96
C ILE A 103 -8.25 4.84 10.93
N ASP A 104 -8.28 3.61 10.42
CA ASP A 104 -9.26 3.19 9.41
C ASP A 104 -10.69 3.36 9.93
N THR A 105 -10.92 3.00 11.19
CA THR A 105 -12.23 3.12 11.84
C THR A 105 -12.68 4.58 11.97
N LEU A 106 -11.82 5.45 12.50
CA LEU A 106 -12.21 6.86 12.75
C LEU A 106 -12.34 7.66 11.46
N VAL A 107 -11.47 7.41 10.47
CA VAL A 107 -11.62 8.02 9.14
C VAL A 107 -12.93 7.55 8.49
N HIS A 108 -13.26 6.25 8.58
CA HIS A 108 -14.54 5.74 8.09
C HIS A 108 -15.74 6.42 8.76
N GLU A 109 -15.74 6.51 10.10
CA GLU A 109 -16.85 7.15 10.83
C GLU A 109 -17.05 8.60 10.42
N HIS A 110 -15.95 9.33 10.18
CA HIS A 110 -16.02 10.68 9.66
C HIS A 110 -16.60 10.73 8.24
N PHE A 111 -16.14 9.85 7.35
CA PHE A 111 -16.62 9.77 5.97
C PHE A 111 -18.11 9.41 5.90
N ALA A 112 -18.56 8.46 6.71
CA ALA A 112 -19.97 8.08 6.79
C ALA A 112 -20.87 9.25 7.20
N LYS A 113 -20.41 10.10 8.14
CA LYS A 113 -21.14 11.32 8.56
C LYS A 113 -21.21 12.40 7.46
N ASN A 114 -20.30 12.36 6.48
CA ASN A 114 -20.19 13.33 5.39
C ASN A 114 -20.58 12.74 4.02
N ASN A 115 -21.51 11.78 3.99
CA ASN A 115 -21.98 11.11 2.78
C ASN A 115 -20.82 10.56 1.93
N PHE A 116 -19.78 10.04 2.58
CA PHE A 116 -18.58 9.44 2.00
C PHE A 116 -17.79 10.33 1.02
N TYR A 117 -18.07 11.62 0.98
CA TYR A 117 -17.43 12.52 0.03
C TYR A 117 -17.55 12.08 -1.45
N GLU A 118 -18.68 11.48 -1.83
CA GLU A 118 -18.92 10.85 -3.15
C GLU A 118 -18.60 11.75 -4.35
N LYS A 119 -18.72 13.07 -4.18
CA LYS A 119 -18.50 14.06 -5.24
C LYS A 119 -17.19 14.83 -5.09
N SER A 120 -16.39 14.49 -4.09
CA SER A 120 -15.13 15.19 -3.82
C SER A 120 -14.02 14.77 -4.79
N SER A 121 -13.09 15.67 -4.99
CA SER A 121 -11.92 15.53 -5.85
C SER A 121 -10.63 15.84 -5.08
N ILE A 122 -9.49 15.76 -5.74
CA ILE A 122 -8.20 16.10 -5.14
C ILE A 122 -8.15 17.58 -4.67
N ASN A 123 -8.91 18.46 -5.31
CA ASN A 123 -8.98 19.88 -4.94
C ASN A 123 -9.61 20.09 -3.56
N ASP A 124 -10.38 19.14 -3.08
CA ASP A 124 -11.08 19.19 -1.80
C ASP A 124 -10.23 18.59 -0.66
N TYR A 125 -9.05 18.05 -0.96
CA TYR A 125 -8.23 17.32 0.02
C TYR A 125 -7.80 18.15 1.22
N PHE A 126 -7.53 19.44 1.02
CA PHE A 126 -7.18 20.32 2.13
C PHE A 126 -8.34 20.50 3.10
N ASP A 127 -9.53 20.77 2.59
CA ASP A 127 -10.74 20.92 3.40
C ASP A 127 -11.13 19.60 4.08
N ILE A 128 -11.00 18.47 3.36
CA ILE A 128 -11.24 17.15 3.94
C ILE A 128 -10.22 16.87 5.04
N LEU A 129 -8.94 17.23 4.87
CA LEU A 129 -7.92 17.05 5.90
C LEU A 129 -8.26 17.84 7.16
N LYS A 130 -8.64 19.10 7.03
CA LYS A 130 -9.11 19.94 8.17
C LYS A 130 -10.29 19.28 8.87
N ASN A 131 -11.28 18.82 8.12
CA ASN A 131 -12.46 18.18 8.66
C ASN A 131 -12.15 16.85 9.37
N VAL A 132 -11.24 16.02 8.82
CA VAL A 132 -10.77 14.79 9.46
C VAL A 132 -10.01 15.10 10.74
N LEU A 133 -9.09 16.09 10.73
CA LEU A 133 -8.35 16.49 11.92
C LEU A 133 -9.28 17.05 12.99
N SER A 134 -10.28 17.89 12.63
CA SER A 134 -11.31 18.38 13.55
C SER A 134 -12.07 17.22 14.18
N TYR A 135 -12.53 16.28 13.39
CA TYR A 135 -13.22 15.09 13.89
C TYR A 135 -12.36 14.27 14.85
N LEU A 136 -11.06 14.11 14.56
CA LEU A 136 -10.11 13.42 15.44
C LEU A 136 -9.88 14.21 16.73
N GLY A 137 -9.75 15.53 16.68
CA GLY A 137 -9.57 16.42 17.83
C GLY A 137 -10.78 16.50 18.77
N GLU A 138 -11.97 16.21 18.25
CA GLU A 138 -13.23 16.17 19.01
C GLU A 138 -13.48 14.81 19.70
N GLN A 139 -12.63 13.80 19.49
CA GLN A 139 -12.82 12.50 20.14
C GLN A 139 -12.58 12.59 21.64
N ASP A 140 -13.30 11.76 22.39
CA ASP A 140 -13.07 11.60 23.82
C ASP A 140 -11.72 10.91 24.07
N LYS A 141 -10.76 11.69 24.54
CA LYS A 141 -9.39 11.23 24.84
C LYS A 141 -9.35 10.10 25.87
N ASP A 142 -10.29 10.09 26.83
CA ASP A 142 -10.35 9.11 27.92
C ASP A 142 -11.18 7.88 27.55
N ARG A 143 -11.71 7.83 26.32
CA ARG A 143 -12.46 6.68 25.84
C ARG A 143 -11.58 5.43 25.79
N THR A 144 -12.07 4.33 26.33
CA THR A 144 -11.29 3.09 26.49
C THR A 144 -11.07 2.35 25.16
N TYR A 145 -12.08 2.36 24.26
CA TYR A 145 -12.03 1.67 22.97
C TYR A 145 -13.03 2.24 21.98
N TRP A 146 -12.83 1.95 20.72
CA TRP A 146 -13.80 2.14 19.62
C TRP A 146 -14.19 0.79 19.03
N TYR A 147 -15.30 0.74 18.33
CA TYR A 147 -15.69 -0.45 17.59
C TYR A 147 -15.10 -0.42 16.18
N ALA A 148 -14.33 -1.46 15.81
CA ALA A 148 -13.73 -1.57 14.50
C ALA A 148 -14.79 -1.57 13.40
N ILE A 149 -14.46 -0.89 12.30
CA ILE A 149 -15.25 -0.89 11.08
C ILE A 149 -15.54 -2.34 10.64
N GLY A 150 -16.80 -2.64 10.32
CA GLY A 150 -17.24 -3.92 9.76
C GLY A 150 -17.32 -5.07 10.75
N SER A 151 -16.33 -5.27 11.63
CA SER A 151 -16.28 -6.41 12.57
C SER A 151 -16.92 -6.12 13.92
N ASN A 152 -17.07 -4.86 14.31
CA ASN A 152 -17.45 -4.42 15.65
C ASN A 152 -16.56 -4.96 16.78
N GLN A 153 -15.34 -5.37 16.47
CA GLN A 153 -14.36 -5.72 17.50
C GLN A 153 -13.90 -4.46 18.25
N GLN A 154 -13.53 -4.59 19.51
CA GLN A 154 -13.01 -3.46 20.28
C GLN A 154 -11.57 -3.16 19.88
N VAL A 155 -11.33 -1.94 19.44
CA VAL A 155 -10.00 -1.38 19.18
C VAL A 155 -9.63 -0.51 20.36
N MET A 156 -8.69 -0.98 21.16
CA MET A 156 -8.32 -0.32 22.42
C MET A 156 -7.60 1.01 22.17
N ASN A 157 -7.87 1.97 23.05
CA ASN A 157 -7.12 3.21 23.16
C ASN A 157 -5.78 2.94 23.88
N SER A 158 -4.81 2.39 23.15
CA SER A 158 -3.52 1.98 23.72
C SER A 158 -2.56 3.14 24.01
N ASP A 159 -2.90 4.34 23.54
CA ASP A 159 -2.01 5.51 23.52
C ASP A 159 -2.58 6.70 24.28
N ASN A 160 -3.56 6.46 25.15
CA ASN A 160 -4.23 7.47 25.97
C ASN A 160 -4.77 8.66 25.14
N GLY A 161 -5.26 8.38 23.95
CA GLY A 161 -5.85 9.39 23.07
C GLY A 161 -4.87 10.46 22.57
N ALA A 162 -3.57 10.15 22.48
CA ALA A 162 -2.54 11.10 22.04
C ALA A 162 -2.88 11.74 20.68
N PHE A 163 -3.57 11.01 19.78
CA PHE A 163 -4.01 11.53 18.49
C PHE A 163 -4.96 12.72 18.58
N VAL A 164 -5.71 12.84 19.71
CA VAL A 164 -6.65 13.97 19.93
C VAL A 164 -5.89 15.26 20.13
N ASP A 165 -4.87 15.26 21.01
CA ASP A 165 -4.03 16.45 21.23
C ASP A 165 -3.27 16.80 19.95
N GLN A 166 -2.68 15.81 19.28
CA GLN A 166 -1.95 16.02 18.04
C GLN A 166 -2.82 16.56 16.89
N ALA A 167 -4.09 16.16 16.82
CA ALA A 167 -5.03 16.69 15.85
C ALA A 167 -5.35 18.16 16.10
N ASN A 168 -5.54 18.54 17.36
CA ASN A 168 -5.75 19.92 17.74
C ASN A 168 -4.52 20.79 17.48
N ASP A 169 -3.30 20.29 17.77
CA ASP A 169 -2.04 20.98 17.44
C ASP A 169 -1.89 21.18 15.92
N ALA A 170 -2.24 20.17 15.13
CA ALA A 170 -2.19 20.26 13.68
C ALA A 170 -3.20 21.30 13.12
N LEU A 171 -4.40 21.37 13.69
CA LEU A 171 -5.39 22.40 13.32
C LEU A 171 -4.91 23.80 13.67
N GLU A 172 -4.29 24.01 14.83
CA GLU A 172 -3.74 25.32 15.20
C GLU A 172 -2.66 25.78 14.22
N ILE A 173 -1.80 24.84 13.77
CA ILE A 173 -0.79 25.11 12.74
C ILE A 173 -1.46 25.52 11.42
N ILE A 174 -2.51 24.83 10.98
CA ILE A 174 -3.24 25.12 9.74
C ILE A 174 -3.95 26.47 9.86
N ASP A 175 -4.69 26.73 10.93
CA ASP A 175 -5.44 27.97 11.12
C ASP A 175 -4.52 29.19 11.20
N THR A 176 -3.31 29.03 11.73
CA THR A 176 -2.29 30.08 11.73
C THR A 176 -1.79 30.33 10.30
N ALA A 177 -1.49 29.28 9.56
CA ALA A 177 -1.00 29.37 8.20
C ALA A 177 -2.03 29.95 7.22
N GLU A 178 -3.32 29.67 7.41
CA GLU A 178 -4.39 30.29 6.61
C GLU A 178 -4.48 31.81 6.83
N ARG A 179 -4.22 32.28 8.05
CA ARG A 179 -4.16 33.71 8.34
C ARG A 179 -2.96 34.39 7.73
N ASP A 180 -1.84 33.68 7.66
CA ASP A 180 -0.56 34.19 7.16
C ASP A 180 -0.34 33.88 5.66
N ASP A 181 -1.33 33.27 4.99
CA ASP A 181 -1.29 32.83 3.58
C ASP A 181 -0.08 31.89 3.26
N ASP A 182 0.26 30.99 4.21
CA ASP A 182 1.40 30.06 4.13
C ASP A 182 1.00 28.60 4.42
N VAL A 183 -0.08 28.14 3.82
CA VAL A 183 -0.58 26.76 3.95
C VAL A 183 0.45 25.70 3.56
N PRO A 184 1.27 25.85 2.49
CA PRO A 184 2.26 24.85 2.14
C PRO A 184 3.29 24.55 3.24
N SER A 185 3.77 25.58 3.94
CA SER A 185 4.69 25.40 5.07
C SER A 185 4.03 24.68 6.25
N ALA A 186 2.74 24.94 6.51
CA ALA A 186 1.98 24.20 7.52
C ALA A 186 1.87 22.72 7.17
N LEU A 187 1.52 22.40 5.93
CA LEU A 187 1.44 21.02 5.46
C LEU A 187 2.78 20.30 5.51
N GLN A 188 3.90 21.00 5.24
CA GLN A 188 5.24 20.44 5.45
C GLN A 188 5.56 20.17 6.92
N LYS A 189 5.11 21.01 7.83
CA LYS A 189 5.26 20.76 9.28
C LYS A 189 4.47 19.55 9.74
N ILE A 190 3.27 19.34 9.19
CA ILE A 190 2.35 18.27 9.58
C ILE A 190 2.71 16.95 8.90
N LEU A 191 2.96 16.95 7.58
CA LEU A 191 3.12 15.77 6.75
C LEU A 191 4.57 15.45 6.39
N GLY A 192 5.53 16.32 6.78
CA GLY A 192 6.94 16.14 6.54
C GLY A 192 7.47 16.95 5.35
N LYS A 193 8.79 17.09 5.32
CA LYS A 193 9.51 17.90 4.32
C LYS A 193 9.39 17.39 2.87
N GLU A 194 8.93 16.16 2.71
CA GLU A 194 8.65 15.58 1.39
C GLU A 194 7.35 16.14 0.77
N TYR A 195 6.52 16.84 1.55
CA TYR A 195 5.37 17.55 1.01
C TYR A 195 5.84 18.67 0.06
N PRO A 196 5.23 18.82 -1.13
CA PRO A 196 5.68 19.79 -2.13
C PRO A 196 5.70 21.23 -1.58
N SER A 197 6.76 21.98 -1.91
CA SER A 197 6.82 23.42 -1.61
C SER A 197 5.87 24.21 -2.51
N GLU A 198 5.56 25.45 -2.12
CA GLU A 198 4.66 26.34 -2.85
C GLU A 198 4.93 26.44 -4.37
N GLN A 199 6.20 26.43 -4.78
CA GLN A 199 6.57 26.47 -6.20
C GLN A 199 6.19 25.19 -6.97
N LEU A 200 6.15 24.03 -6.30
CA LEU A 200 5.69 22.76 -6.87
C LEU A 200 4.15 22.71 -6.88
N VAL A 201 3.50 23.13 -5.80
CA VAL A 201 2.04 23.16 -5.69
C VAL A 201 1.42 24.10 -6.74
N LEU A 202 1.99 25.29 -6.98
CA LEU A 202 1.52 26.20 -8.02
C LEU A 202 1.74 25.64 -9.44
N LYS A 203 2.82 24.89 -9.68
CA LYS A 203 3.03 24.19 -10.95
C LYS A 203 2.06 23.03 -11.10
N GLU A 204 1.79 22.28 -10.04
CA GLU A 204 0.88 21.13 -10.03
C GLU A 204 -0.59 21.55 -10.07
N ALA A 205 -0.99 22.65 -9.41
CA ALA A 205 -2.34 23.19 -9.52
C ALA A 205 -2.67 23.66 -10.95
N ALA A 206 -1.68 24.12 -11.71
CA ALA A 206 -1.84 24.42 -13.15
C ALA A 206 -2.01 23.14 -14.00
N PHE A 207 -1.70 21.95 -13.47
CA PHE A 207 -1.82 20.64 -14.11
C PHE A 207 -2.95 19.76 -13.54
N ALA A 208 -3.63 20.18 -12.45
CA ALA A 208 -4.57 19.36 -11.67
C ALA A 208 -5.96 19.14 -12.29
N THR A 209 -6.10 19.26 -13.62
CA THR A 209 -7.35 18.93 -14.33
C THR A 209 -7.28 17.65 -15.15
N VAL A 210 -6.37 16.74 -14.82
CA VAL A 210 -6.30 15.47 -15.55
C VAL A 210 -7.02 14.39 -14.76
N PHE A 211 -8.23 14.05 -15.18
CA PHE A 211 -8.90 12.82 -14.77
C PHE A 211 -8.10 11.63 -15.31
N PHE A 212 -7.74 10.68 -14.45
CA PHE A 212 -7.13 9.42 -14.88
C PHE A 212 -8.02 8.25 -14.44
N ASP A 213 -8.04 7.23 -15.28
CA ASP A 213 -8.82 6.03 -15.00
C ASP A 213 -8.00 5.06 -14.14
N HIS A 214 -8.49 4.72 -12.98
CA HIS A 214 -7.97 3.63 -12.16
C HIS A 214 -8.28 2.29 -12.84
N THR A 215 -7.34 1.82 -13.66
CA THR A 215 -7.51 0.57 -14.43
C THR A 215 -6.81 -0.62 -13.78
N GLU A 216 -6.32 -0.47 -12.56
CA GLU A 216 -5.58 -1.52 -11.87
C GLU A 216 -6.51 -2.67 -11.46
N GLN A 217 -6.08 -3.88 -11.80
CA GLN A 217 -6.72 -5.13 -11.40
C GLN A 217 -5.82 -5.89 -10.43
N PHE A 218 -6.43 -6.63 -9.52
CA PHE A 218 -5.72 -7.48 -8.59
C PHE A 218 -6.01 -8.94 -8.88
N ILE A 219 -4.98 -9.78 -8.84
CA ILE A 219 -5.10 -11.20 -9.22
C ILE A 219 -6.08 -11.95 -8.30
N GLN A 220 -6.18 -11.57 -7.02
CA GLN A 220 -7.10 -12.14 -6.05
C GLN A 220 -8.58 -11.87 -6.36
N ASP A 221 -8.88 -10.82 -7.14
CA ASP A 221 -10.24 -10.51 -7.59
C ASP A 221 -10.66 -11.40 -8.77
N LEU A 222 -9.67 -11.97 -9.47
CA LEU A 222 -9.88 -12.84 -10.64
C LEU A 222 -9.78 -14.32 -10.28
N PHE A 223 -8.90 -14.69 -9.36
CA PHE A 223 -8.59 -16.08 -9.00
C PHE A 223 -8.33 -16.22 -7.49
N PRO A 224 -8.78 -17.29 -6.84
CA PRO A 224 -8.32 -17.66 -5.52
C PRO A 224 -6.78 -17.75 -5.49
N LEU A 225 -6.17 -17.34 -4.37
CA LEU A 225 -4.72 -17.43 -4.17
C LEU A 225 -4.37 -18.69 -3.37
N ASP A 226 -3.45 -19.48 -3.91
CA ASP A 226 -2.84 -20.63 -3.22
C ASP A 226 -1.40 -20.78 -3.74
N ILE A 227 -0.52 -19.91 -3.27
CA ILE A 227 0.86 -19.80 -3.75
C ILE A 227 1.69 -20.99 -3.23
N ARG A 228 1.91 -21.97 -4.10
CA ARG A 228 2.66 -23.21 -3.80
C ARG A 228 4.00 -23.29 -4.49
N TYR A 229 4.19 -22.51 -5.57
CA TYR A 229 5.37 -22.62 -6.42
C TYR A 229 6.13 -21.30 -6.45
N SER A 230 7.44 -21.43 -6.65
CA SER A 230 8.31 -20.28 -6.86
C SER A 230 8.20 -19.77 -8.30
N LEU A 231 8.33 -18.47 -8.45
CA LEU A 231 8.40 -17.79 -9.74
C LEU A 231 9.38 -16.64 -9.63
N SER A 232 10.33 -16.53 -10.54
CA SER A 232 11.21 -15.38 -10.64
C SER A 232 11.18 -14.76 -12.03
N LEU A 233 11.31 -13.45 -12.07
CA LEU A 233 11.34 -12.65 -13.30
C LEU A 233 12.68 -11.97 -13.45
N ASP A 234 13.11 -11.77 -14.68
CA ASP A 234 14.13 -10.79 -15.03
C ASP A 234 13.72 -10.06 -16.32
N CYS A 235 14.47 -9.04 -16.69
CA CYS A 235 14.19 -8.23 -17.86
C CYS A 235 15.46 -7.97 -18.66
N LYS A 236 15.43 -8.24 -19.96
CA LYS A 236 16.46 -7.78 -20.91
C LYS A 236 16.20 -6.34 -21.28
N VAL A 237 17.16 -5.49 -20.95
CA VAL A 237 17.17 -4.07 -21.32
C VAL A 237 17.96 -3.91 -22.61
N LYS A 238 17.28 -3.45 -23.67
CA LYS A 238 17.87 -3.28 -25.00
C LYS A 238 17.95 -1.80 -25.38
N GLN A 239 19.03 -1.41 -25.97
CA GLN A 239 19.24 -0.07 -26.54
C GLN A 239 20.04 -0.20 -27.83
N ASN A 240 19.61 0.49 -28.89
CA ASN A 240 20.34 0.49 -30.16
C ASN A 240 21.80 0.91 -29.98
N GLY A 241 22.73 0.10 -30.52
CA GLY A 241 24.15 0.33 -30.40
C GLY A 241 24.84 -0.16 -29.11
N PHE A 242 24.11 -0.77 -28.19
CA PHE A 242 24.65 -1.31 -26.93
C PHE A 242 24.32 -2.79 -26.78
N ARG A 243 25.13 -3.51 -25.99
CA ARG A 243 24.84 -4.90 -25.63
C ARG A 243 23.66 -4.96 -24.66
N ASP A 244 22.80 -5.95 -24.84
CA ASP A 244 21.70 -6.24 -23.93
C ASP A 244 22.23 -6.48 -22.52
N ARG A 245 21.55 -5.90 -21.52
CA ARG A 245 21.85 -6.11 -20.09
C ARG A 245 20.60 -6.59 -19.34
N LEU A 246 20.80 -7.38 -18.31
CA LEU A 246 19.73 -7.78 -17.42
C LEU A 246 19.41 -6.65 -16.42
N LEU A 247 18.12 -6.42 -16.17
CA LEU A 247 17.67 -5.43 -15.20
C LEU A 247 18.17 -5.74 -13.80
N SER A 248 18.16 -7.02 -13.42
CA SER A 248 18.72 -7.48 -12.13
C SER A 248 20.18 -7.07 -11.93
N VAL A 249 20.98 -7.05 -12.99
CA VAL A 249 22.38 -6.59 -12.95
C VAL A 249 22.45 -5.07 -12.82
N ILE A 250 21.61 -4.34 -13.56
CA ILE A 250 21.55 -2.87 -13.50
C ILE A 250 21.17 -2.41 -12.08
N LEU A 251 20.16 -3.04 -11.49
CA LEU A 251 19.70 -2.72 -10.12
C LEU A 251 20.75 -3.08 -9.06
N ARG A 252 21.39 -4.23 -9.19
CA ARG A 252 22.50 -4.64 -8.30
C ARG A 252 23.65 -3.63 -8.33
N ASP A 253 23.97 -3.11 -9.52
CA ASP A 253 25.02 -2.12 -9.72
C ASP A 253 24.55 -0.69 -9.33
N ARG A 254 23.34 -0.55 -8.75
CA ARG A 254 22.71 0.73 -8.35
C ARG A 254 22.63 1.76 -9.48
N GLN A 255 22.50 1.29 -10.72
CA GLN A 255 22.36 2.16 -11.88
C GLN A 255 20.87 2.43 -12.15
N ILE A 256 20.56 3.67 -12.52
CA ILE A 256 19.22 4.10 -12.89
C ILE A 256 18.96 3.77 -14.35
N LEU A 257 17.80 3.20 -14.65
CA LEU A 257 17.37 2.95 -16.00
C LEU A 257 16.93 4.27 -16.65
N ARG A 258 17.49 4.59 -17.82
CA ARG A 258 17.10 5.78 -18.58
C ARG A 258 15.88 5.49 -19.46
N HIS A 259 15.18 6.54 -19.90
CA HIS A 259 14.10 6.44 -20.88
C HIS A 259 14.60 5.97 -22.27
N ASN A 260 13.69 5.68 -23.20
CA ASN A 260 13.94 5.18 -24.55
C ASN A 260 14.72 3.85 -24.59
N LYS A 261 14.36 2.91 -23.71
CA LYS A 261 14.83 1.54 -23.73
C LYS A 261 13.71 0.58 -24.10
N GLN A 262 14.05 -0.50 -24.77
CA GLN A 262 13.15 -1.63 -24.94
C GLN A 262 13.38 -2.63 -23.79
N LEU A 263 12.30 -3.06 -23.19
CA LEU A 263 12.28 -3.98 -22.06
C LEU A 263 11.61 -5.29 -22.51
N GLU A 264 12.29 -6.40 -22.31
CA GLU A 264 11.73 -7.72 -22.55
C GLU A 264 11.78 -8.52 -21.23
N PHE A 265 10.66 -8.49 -20.49
CA PHE A 265 10.49 -9.28 -19.28
C PHE A 265 10.31 -10.75 -19.63
N PHE A 266 10.83 -11.63 -18.79
CA PHE A 266 10.70 -13.07 -18.98
C PHE A 266 10.68 -13.81 -17.64
N ILE A 267 10.09 -15.00 -17.67
CA ILE A 267 10.14 -15.92 -16.55
C ILE A 267 11.56 -16.50 -16.52
N ASP A 268 12.33 -16.15 -15.50
CA ASP A 268 13.70 -16.67 -15.30
C ASP A 268 13.68 -18.08 -14.77
N LYS A 269 12.91 -18.33 -13.69
CA LYS A 269 12.78 -19.66 -13.07
C LYS A 269 11.39 -19.87 -12.51
N THR A 270 10.93 -21.10 -12.59
CA THR A 270 9.75 -21.59 -11.86
C THR A 270 9.84 -23.09 -11.65
N ASP A 271 9.36 -23.54 -10.52
CA ASP A 271 9.19 -24.97 -10.19
C ASP A 271 7.73 -25.43 -10.39
N CYS A 272 6.86 -24.57 -10.92
CA CYS A 272 5.48 -24.93 -11.20
C CYS A 272 5.38 -25.92 -12.37
N PRO A 273 4.80 -27.12 -12.17
CA PRO A 273 4.64 -28.10 -13.25
C PRO A 273 3.53 -27.68 -14.21
N LYS A 274 3.78 -27.78 -15.51
CA LYS A 274 2.76 -27.59 -16.56
C LYS A 274 1.64 -28.65 -16.44
N PRO A 275 0.39 -28.36 -16.91
CA PRO A 275 -0.01 -27.13 -17.58
C PRO A 275 -0.38 -26.02 -16.58
N TYR A 276 -0.12 -24.77 -16.97
CA TYR A 276 -0.59 -23.55 -16.30
C TYR A 276 -0.85 -22.45 -17.33
N SER A 277 -1.70 -21.48 -16.99
CA SER A 277 -1.89 -20.25 -17.76
C SER A 277 -1.02 -19.14 -17.19
N ILE A 278 -0.50 -18.27 -18.06
CA ILE A 278 0.36 -17.15 -17.70
C ILE A 278 -0.45 -15.85 -17.82
N TYR A 279 -0.33 -15.00 -16.81
CA TYR A 279 -0.93 -13.66 -16.79
C TYR A 279 0.14 -12.63 -16.47
N TRP A 280 0.13 -11.52 -17.20
CA TRP A 280 1.02 -10.40 -16.98
C TRP A 280 0.24 -9.15 -16.60
N LYS A 281 0.80 -8.36 -15.68
CA LYS A 281 0.33 -7.04 -15.31
C LYS A 281 1.49 -6.06 -15.41
N VAL A 282 1.26 -4.91 -16.04
CA VAL A 282 2.21 -3.81 -16.12
C VAL A 282 1.55 -2.58 -15.51
N ARG A 283 2.17 -2.00 -14.51
CA ARG A 283 1.64 -0.86 -13.77
C ARG A 283 2.65 0.29 -13.80
N ASN A 284 2.20 1.43 -14.26
CA ASN A 284 2.95 2.67 -14.17
C ASN A 284 2.55 3.38 -12.87
N VAL A 285 3.50 3.96 -12.16
CA VAL A 285 3.31 4.53 -10.81
C VAL A 285 3.76 5.98 -10.80
N GLY A 286 3.09 6.79 -9.97
CA GLY A 286 3.46 8.16 -9.70
C GLY A 286 2.78 9.19 -10.59
N PHE A 287 3.02 10.46 -10.25
CA PHE A 287 2.39 11.63 -10.85
C PHE A 287 2.39 11.64 -12.38
N GLU A 288 3.52 11.30 -13.02
CA GLU A 288 3.62 11.31 -14.48
C GLU A 288 2.68 10.27 -15.14
N ALA A 289 2.48 9.12 -14.50
CA ALA A 289 1.56 8.09 -14.97
C ALA A 289 0.10 8.55 -14.87
N GLU A 290 -0.23 9.24 -13.79
CA GLU A 290 -1.55 9.80 -13.52
C GLU A 290 -1.84 10.96 -14.48
N HIS A 291 -0.91 11.91 -14.58
CA HIS A 291 -1.02 13.07 -15.45
C HIS A 291 -1.22 12.71 -16.93
N ARG A 292 -0.56 11.64 -17.41
CA ARG A 292 -0.70 11.16 -18.78
C ARG A 292 -1.84 10.16 -18.97
N ASN A 293 -2.64 9.89 -17.95
CA ASN A 293 -3.67 8.84 -17.93
C ASN A 293 -3.14 7.49 -18.48
N CYS A 294 -1.93 7.11 -18.05
CA CYS A 294 -1.26 5.90 -18.50
C CYS A 294 -0.89 4.95 -17.36
N ILE A 295 -1.71 4.93 -16.32
CA ILE A 295 -1.52 4.08 -15.12
C ILE A 295 -1.43 2.61 -15.49
N ARG A 296 -2.30 2.11 -16.38
CA ARG A 296 -2.39 0.69 -16.75
C ARG A 296 -2.78 -0.17 -15.53
N GLY A 297 -2.26 -1.40 -15.44
CA GLY A 297 -2.50 -2.29 -14.30
C GLY A 297 -3.50 -3.41 -14.59
N GLN A 298 -4.00 -3.52 -15.82
CA GLN A 298 -4.85 -4.65 -16.22
C GLN A 298 -4.04 -5.95 -16.26
N ILE A 299 -4.67 -7.03 -15.81
CA ILE A 299 -4.11 -8.38 -15.84
C ILE A 299 -4.53 -9.05 -17.16
N LYS A 300 -3.55 -9.39 -17.98
CA LYS A 300 -3.79 -9.96 -19.32
C LYS A 300 -3.28 -11.40 -19.37
N LYS A 301 -4.15 -12.31 -19.79
CA LYS A 301 -3.77 -13.69 -20.12
C LYS A 301 -2.93 -13.70 -21.39
N THR A 302 -1.89 -14.54 -21.42
CA THR A 302 -1.03 -14.75 -22.57
C THR A 302 -0.49 -16.17 -22.60
N ASP A 303 -0.14 -16.67 -23.77
CA ASP A 303 0.57 -17.93 -23.94
C ASP A 303 2.11 -17.72 -23.97
N LEU A 304 2.55 -16.48 -23.94
CA LEU A 304 3.96 -16.11 -24.02
C LEU A 304 4.60 -16.04 -22.62
N GLN A 305 5.79 -16.61 -22.49
CA GLN A 305 6.63 -16.49 -21.29
C GLN A 305 7.37 -15.14 -21.21
N THR A 306 7.07 -14.23 -22.13
CA THR A 306 7.70 -12.92 -22.20
C THR A 306 6.67 -11.81 -22.34
N GLN A 307 6.98 -10.64 -21.77
CA GLN A 307 6.22 -9.40 -21.91
C GLN A 307 7.16 -8.30 -22.41
N ARG A 308 6.77 -7.56 -23.44
CA ARG A 308 7.56 -6.47 -24.00
C ARG A 308 6.97 -5.13 -23.64
N GLU A 309 7.84 -4.22 -23.23
CA GLU A 309 7.50 -2.86 -22.82
C GLU A 309 8.54 -1.86 -23.33
N HIS A 310 8.20 -0.58 -23.21
CA HIS A 310 9.09 0.53 -23.59
C HIS A 310 9.16 1.55 -22.44
N THR A 311 10.34 2.15 -22.23
CA THR A 311 10.51 3.18 -21.19
C THR A 311 10.20 4.56 -21.78
N ASP A 312 8.91 4.84 -22.02
CA ASP A 312 8.47 6.06 -22.72
C ASP A 312 8.28 7.26 -21.79
N PHE A 313 8.20 7.04 -20.48
CA PHE A 313 8.04 8.13 -19.54
C PHE A 313 8.97 7.98 -18.32
N ARG A 314 9.15 9.08 -17.61
CA ARG A 314 9.95 9.16 -16.39
C ARG A 314 9.06 8.82 -15.19
N GLY A 315 9.42 7.82 -14.44
CA GLY A 315 8.67 7.38 -13.26
C GLY A 315 8.86 5.90 -13.02
N ASP A 316 8.53 5.49 -11.83
CA ASP A 316 8.60 4.09 -11.46
C ASP A 316 7.48 3.30 -12.11
N HIS A 317 7.78 2.08 -12.50
CA HIS A 317 6.77 1.10 -12.85
C HIS A 317 7.18 -0.28 -12.38
N PHE A 318 6.22 -1.19 -12.35
CA PHE A 318 6.48 -2.58 -12.02
C PHE A 318 5.78 -3.52 -13.00
N VAL A 319 6.29 -4.72 -13.06
CA VAL A 319 5.69 -5.81 -13.83
C VAL A 319 5.48 -7.00 -12.90
N GLU A 320 4.29 -7.57 -12.97
CA GLU A 320 3.93 -8.78 -12.24
C GLU A 320 3.58 -9.88 -13.22
N CYS A 321 3.94 -11.11 -12.85
CA CYS A 321 3.56 -12.31 -13.57
C CYS A 321 2.92 -13.30 -12.62
N TYR A 322 1.87 -13.95 -13.10
CA TYR A 322 1.10 -14.92 -12.34
C TYR A 322 0.96 -16.23 -13.11
N LEU A 323 1.09 -17.33 -12.41
CA LEU A 323 0.78 -18.66 -12.96
C LEU A 323 -0.53 -19.15 -12.34
N VAL A 324 -1.50 -19.43 -13.21
CA VAL A 324 -2.82 -19.93 -12.81
C VAL A 324 -2.98 -21.39 -13.26
N LYS A 325 -3.32 -22.26 -12.32
CA LYS A 325 -3.55 -23.68 -12.52
C LYS A 325 -4.85 -24.08 -11.84
N ASN A 326 -5.73 -24.79 -12.56
CA ASN A 326 -7.04 -25.20 -12.04
C ASN A 326 -7.84 -24.03 -11.45
N ASN A 327 -7.87 -22.90 -12.17
CA ASN A 327 -8.55 -21.68 -11.77
C ASN A 327 -8.07 -21.07 -10.43
N THR A 328 -6.82 -21.32 -10.03
CA THR A 328 -6.21 -20.82 -8.80
C THR A 328 -4.84 -20.24 -9.15
N CYS A 329 -4.51 -19.06 -8.62
CA CYS A 329 -3.19 -18.48 -8.75
C CYS A 329 -2.22 -19.21 -7.82
N VAL A 330 -1.28 -19.95 -8.41
CA VAL A 330 -0.37 -20.87 -7.69
C VAL A 330 1.08 -20.37 -7.60
N ALA A 331 1.43 -19.34 -8.38
CA ALA A 331 2.71 -18.65 -8.28
C ALA A 331 2.56 -17.20 -8.74
N ARG A 332 3.31 -16.29 -8.13
CA ARG A 332 3.41 -14.88 -8.52
C ARG A 332 4.82 -14.36 -8.38
N ALA A 333 5.19 -13.41 -9.23
CA ALA A 333 6.45 -12.68 -9.14
C ALA A 333 6.24 -11.21 -9.49
N HIS A 334 7.10 -10.36 -8.94
CA HIS A 334 7.06 -8.90 -9.09
C HIS A 334 8.48 -8.41 -9.37
N ILE A 335 8.62 -7.46 -10.29
CA ILE A 335 9.88 -6.78 -10.59
C ILE A 335 9.66 -5.28 -10.74
N ASN A 336 10.37 -4.49 -9.93
CA ASN A 336 10.36 -3.03 -10.02
C ASN A 336 11.28 -2.56 -11.14
N VAL A 337 10.88 -1.50 -11.82
CA VAL A 337 11.63 -0.88 -12.92
C VAL A 337 11.76 0.62 -12.64
N PRO A 338 12.81 1.05 -11.93
CA PRO A 338 13.03 2.46 -11.64
C PRO A 338 13.58 3.17 -12.88
N ILE A 339 12.77 4.06 -13.46
CA ILE A 339 13.16 4.92 -14.58
C ILE A 339 13.41 6.32 -14.03
N GLY A 340 14.66 6.68 -13.92
CA GLY A 340 15.06 7.95 -13.33
C GLY A 340 15.40 9.03 -14.35
N VAL A 341 15.51 10.25 -13.83
CA VAL A 341 16.12 11.40 -14.51
C VAL A 341 17.63 11.30 -14.33
N ALA A 342 18.38 11.45 -15.42
CA ALA A 342 19.83 11.62 -15.33
C ALA A 342 20.15 13.08 -15.01
#